data_81e874a949127978486cbf784c25c885
#
_entry.id   81e874a949127978486cbf784c25c885
#
_cell.length_a   1.000
_cell.length_b   1.000
_cell.length_c   1.000
_cell.angle_alpha   90.00
_cell.angle_beta   90.00
_cell.angle_gamma   90.00
#
_symmetry.space_group_name_H-M   'P 1'
#
loop_
_entity.id
_entity.type
_entity.pdbx_description
1 polymer ?
#
loop_
_entity_poly.entity_id
_entity_poly.type
_entity_poly.pdbx_seq_one_letter_code
_entity_poly.pdbx_strand_id
1 'polypeptide(L)'
;MSTDSDILNRSRAAPAVFSELYDRHAPAIHRYAARRIGEHAADDVMSETFLVAFERRADFDVTRDDARPWLYGIATTLIKKHARLEARSWRGLVAGAAADRAAEGAHDAIEAVGVRVDAEVAMRRLASVLKRMPARDRDALLLYAWGDLDYEGVAQALGVPIGTVRSRLNRARQKLRAAVASGSAQELEVDHGRFDPLAHSAQ
;
A
#
# COMPACT_ATOMS: atom_id res chain seq x y z
N MET A 1 0.19 -27.50 14.35
CA MET A 1 0.43 -26.05 14.58
C MET A 1 -0.90 -25.45 15.01
N SER A 2 -0.91 -24.61 16.05
CA SER A 2 -2.13 -23.90 16.47
C SER A 2 -2.58 -22.92 15.39
N THR A 3 -3.90 -22.81 15.17
CA THR A 3 -4.47 -21.79 14.28
C THR A 3 -4.43 -20.41 14.94
N ASP A 4 -4.65 -19.34 14.20
CA ASP A 4 -4.73 -18.00 14.79
C ASP A 4 -5.93 -17.87 15.73
N SER A 5 -7.04 -18.55 15.43
CA SER A 5 -8.21 -18.61 16.30
C SER A 5 -7.90 -19.31 17.63
N ASP A 6 -7.13 -20.40 17.60
CA ASP A 6 -6.68 -21.09 18.82
C ASP A 6 -5.81 -20.18 19.69
N ILE A 7 -4.86 -19.47 19.08
CA ILE A 7 -3.99 -18.51 19.77
C ILE A 7 -4.84 -17.40 20.42
N LEU A 8 -5.72 -16.78 19.65
CA LEU A 8 -6.57 -15.69 20.12
C LEU A 8 -7.52 -16.15 21.24
N ASN A 9 -8.09 -17.34 21.11
CA ASN A 9 -8.97 -17.90 22.16
C ASN A 9 -8.20 -18.18 23.46
N ARG A 10 -7.01 -18.83 23.38
CA ARG A 10 -6.16 -19.09 24.55
C ARG A 10 -5.66 -17.80 25.19
N SER A 11 -5.37 -16.78 24.38
CA SER A 11 -4.87 -15.49 24.88
C SER A 11 -5.88 -14.73 25.74
N ARG A 12 -7.16 -15.10 25.70
CA ARG A 12 -8.19 -14.50 26.59
C ARG A 12 -7.95 -14.86 28.06
N ALA A 13 -7.55 -16.11 28.33
CA ALA A 13 -7.23 -16.60 29.67
C ALA A 13 -5.75 -16.40 30.02
N ALA A 14 -4.86 -16.52 29.05
CA ALA A 14 -3.41 -16.40 29.20
C ALA A 14 -2.84 -15.35 28.22
N PRO A 15 -2.81 -14.06 28.60
CA PRO A 15 -2.44 -12.95 27.71
C PRO A 15 -1.09 -13.12 27.00
N ALA A 16 -0.12 -13.76 27.66
CA ALA A 16 1.22 -13.99 27.09
C ALA A 16 1.19 -14.84 25.81
N VAL A 17 0.18 -15.69 25.61
CA VAL A 17 0.03 -16.52 24.40
C VAL A 17 -0.15 -15.68 23.15
N PHE A 18 -0.59 -14.43 23.28
CA PHE A 18 -0.74 -13.50 22.15
C PHE A 18 0.59 -13.22 21.41
N SER A 19 1.73 -13.41 22.08
CA SER A 19 3.05 -13.28 21.43
C SER A 19 3.20 -14.23 20.23
N GLU A 20 2.58 -15.41 20.25
CA GLU A 20 2.59 -16.35 19.13
C GLU A 20 1.98 -15.73 17.86
N LEU A 21 0.94 -14.91 18.01
CA LEU A 21 0.30 -14.20 16.89
C LEU A 21 1.19 -13.06 16.37
N TYR A 22 1.83 -12.33 17.29
CA TYR A 22 2.80 -11.30 16.97
C TYR A 22 3.96 -11.87 16.16
N ASP A 23 4.63 -12.90 16.64
CA ASP A 23 5.78 -13.52 15.99
C ASP A 23 5.44 -14.02 14.58
N ARG A 24 4.22 -14.52 14.40
CA ARG A 24 3.73 -15.05 13.12
C ARG A 24 3.47 -13.96 12.09
N HIS A 25 2.91 -12.83 12.48
CA HIS A 25 2.35 -11.84 11.55
C HIS A 25 3.04 -10.48 11.55
N ALA A 26 3.85 -10.13 12.56
CA ALA A 26 4.50 -8.82 12.63
C ALA A 26 5.37 -8.50 11.41
N PRO A 27 6.19 -9.44 10.88
CA PRO A 27 6.99 -9.13 9.69
C PRO A 27 6.15 -8.83 8.44
N ALA A 28 4.96 -9.45 8.31
CA ALA A 28 4.09 -9.21 7.16
C ALA A 28 3.35 -7.88 7.28
N ILE A 29 2.88 -7.53 8.48
CA ILE A 29 2.22 -6.25 8.78
C ILE A 29 3.22 -5.09 8.62
N HIS A 30 4.45 -5.24 9.14
CA HIS A 30 5.51 -4.25 8.97
C HIS A 30 5.80 -3.98 7.49
N ARG A 31 6.08 -5.02 6.68
CA ARG A 31 6.33 -4.87 5.24
C ARG A 31 5.18 -4.19 4.51
N TYR A 32 3.95 -4.49 4.89
CA TYR A 32 2.77 -3.84 4.30
C TYR A 32 2.71 -2.36 4.66
N ALA A 33 2.98 -2.00 5.90
CA ALA A 33 3.02 -0.61 6.37
C ALA A 33 4.18 0.15 5.70
N ALA A 34 5.40 -0.42 5.70
CA ALA A 34 6.60 0.19 5.13
C ALA A 34 6.42 0.56 3.65
N ARG A 35 5.81 -0.32 2.85
CA ARG A 35 5.50 -0.05 1.43
C ARG A 35 4.46 1.06 1.24
N ARG A 36 3.72 1.44 2.27
CA ARG A 36 2.65 2.44 2.17
C ARG A 36 3.01 3.80 2.73
N ILE A 37 3.81 3.83 3.79
CA ILE A 37 4.11 5.04 4.57
C ILE A 37 5.59 5.18 4.92
N GLY A 38 6.45 4.29 4.37
CA GLY A 38 7.89 4.29 4.66
C GLY A 38 8.26 3.52 5.94
N GLU A 39 9.53 3.14 6.03
CA GLU A 39 10.06 2.30 7.12
C GLU A 39 9.89 2.96 8.49
N HIS A 40 10.19 4.25 8.59
CA HIS A 40 10.16 4.98 9.86
C HIS A 40 8.80 4.96 10.56
N ALA A 41 7.71 5.10 9.80
CA ALA A 41 6.35 5.06 10.35
C ALA A 41 5.77 3.64 10.44
N ALA A 42 6.43 2.66 9.81
CA ALA A 42 5.94 1.28 9.78
C ALA A 42 6.02 0.60 11.14
N ASP A 43 7.06 0.87 11.91
CA ASP A 43 7.24 0.33 13.27
C ASP A 43 6.12 0.77 14.20
N ASP A 44 5.77 2.06 14.17
CA ASP A 44 4.69 2.62 14.97
C ASP A 44 3.35 1.99 14.59
N VAL A 45 3.05 1.92 13.29
CA VAL A 45 1.80 1.32 12.79
C VAL A 45 1.74 -0.16 13.11
N MET A 46 2.83 -0.90 12.99
CA MET A 46 2.88 -2.32 13.35
C MET A 46 2.60 -2.48 14.84
N SER A 47 3.32 -1.75 15.69
CA SER A 47 3.16 -1.83 17.16
C SER A 47 1.75 -1.45 17.59
N GLU A 48 1.17 -0.35 17.05
CA GLU A 48 -0.22 0.06 17.31
C GLU A 48 -1.22 -0.97 16.79
N THR A 49 -0.93 -1.65 15.66
CA THR A 49 -1.78 -2.71 15.11
C THR A 49 -1.92 -3.87 16.09
N PHE A 50 -0.80 -4.34 16.64
CA PHE A 50 -0.83 -5.45 17.58
C PHE A 50 -1.37 -5.06 18.97
N LEU A 51 -1.16 -3.82 19.41
CA LEU A 51 -1.78 -3.30 20.61
C LEU A 51 -3.32 -3.28 20.48
N VAL A 52 -3.85 -2.71 19.39
CA VAL A 52 -5.29 -2.72 19.11
C VAL A 52 -5.83 -4.14 18.97
N ALA A 53 -5.09 -5.02 18.30
CA ALA A 53 -5.47 -6.42 18.17
C ALA A 53 -5.50 -7.12 19.52
N PHE A 54 -4.53 -6.87 20.40
CA PHE A 54 -4.51 -7.42 21.76
C PHE A 54 -5.68 -6.93 22.59
N GLU A 55 -5.97 -5.64 22.58
CA GLU A 55 -7.10 -5.05 23.30
C GLU A 55 -8.44 -5.61 22.82
N ARG A 56 -8.57 -5.81 21.51
CA ARG A 56 -9.80 -6.27 20.85
C ARG A 56 -9.83 -7.78 20.57
N ARG A 57 -8.92 -8.57 21.14
CA ARG A 57 -8.85 -10.01 20.89
C ARG A 57 -10.10 -10.80 21.26
N ALA A 58 -10.91 -10.26 22.16
CA ALA A 58 -12.20 -10.85 22.51
C ALA A 58 -13.25 -10.70 21.40
N ASP A 59 -13.12 -9.66 20.55
CA ASP A 59 -14.04 -9.37 19.45
C ASP A 59 -13.72 -10.20 18.19
N PHE A 60 -12.58 -10.91 18.18
CA PHE A 60 -12.21 -11.74 17.02
C PHE A 60 -13.19 -12.91 16.87
N ASP A 61 -13.66 -13.11 15.63
CA ASP A 61 -14.52 -14.22 15.26
C ASP A 61 -13.70 -15.52 15.18
N VAL A 62 -13.73 -16.30 16.24
CA VAL A 62 -12.96 -17.56 16.37
C VAL A 62 -13.42 -18.67 15.41
N THR A 63 -14.49 -18.48 14.65
CA THR A 63 -14.87 -19.41 13.58
C THR A 63 -13.95 -19.29 12.35
N ARG A 64 -13.08 -18.30 12.35
CA ARG A 64 -12.10 -18.00 11.29
C ARG A 64 -10.71 -18.38 11.74
N ASP A 65 -10.07 -19.29 11.02
CA ASP A 65 -8.73 -19.79 11.36
C ASP A 65 -7.59 -18.83 11.09
N ASP A 66 -7.82 -17.81 10.25
CA ASP A 66 -6.83 -16.84 9.78
C ASP A 66 -7.14 -15.43 10.27
N ALA A 67 -6.23 -14.86 11.08
CA ALA A 67 -6.35 -13.51 11.60
C ALA A 67 -5.81 -12.43 10.65
N ARG A 68 -5.16 -12.80 9.53
CA ARG A 68 -4.57 -11.82 8.60
C ARG A 68 -5.56 -10.77 8.13
N PRO A 69 -6.78 -11.11 7.64
CA PRO A 69 -7.74 -10.11 7.21
C PRO A 69 -8.06 -9.08 8.30
N TRP A 70 -8.20 -9.54 9.52
CA TRP A 70 -8.49 -8.69 10.66
C TRP A 70 -7.31 -7.76 11.01
N LEU A 71 -6.09 -8.30 11.10
CA LEU A 71 -4.87 -7.53 11.35
C LEU A 71 -4.61 -6.49 10.25
N TYR A 72 -4.74 -6.87 8.99
CA TYR A 72 -4.61 -5.94 7.86
C TYR A 72 -5.70 -4.86 7.84
N GLY A 73 -6.90 -5.17 8.30
CA GLY A 73 -7.98 -4.19 8.48
C GLY A 73 -7.61 -3.12 9.50
N ILE A 74 -7.06 -3.53 10.66
CA ILE A 74 -6.55 -2.64 11.70
C ILE A 74 -5.41 -1.78 11.12
N ALA A 75 -4.37 -2.41 10.55
CA ALA A 75 -3.23 -1.72 9.96
C ALA A 75 -3.64 -0.71 8.90
N THR A 76 -4.56 -1.07 7.99
CA THR A 76 -5.06 -0.17 6.95
C THR A 76 -5.76 1.06 7.54
N THR A 77 -6.48 0.89 8.64
CA THR A 77 -7.15 1.99 9.35
C THR A 77 -6.14 2.92 10.01
N LEU A 78 -5.11 2.38 10.64
CA LEU A 78 -4.03 3.13 11.27
C LEU A 78 -3.19 3.90 10.25
N ILE A 79 -2.85 3.30 9.13
CA ILE A 79 -2.17 3.96 8.01
C ILE A 79 -2.97 5.18 7.53
N LYS A 80 -4.30 5.05 7.40
CA LYS A 80 -5.15 6.19 7.02
C LYS A 80 -5.16 7.30 8.07
N LYS A 81 -5.18 6.93 9.35
CA LYS A 81 -5.10 7.88 10.47
C LYS A 81 -3.77 8.63 10.42
N HIS A 82 -2.66 7.91 10.26
CA HIS A 82 -1.31 8.47 10.15
C HIS A 82 -1.23 9.48 8.99
N ALA A 83 -1.59 9.09 7.78
CA ALA A 83 -1.57 9.98 6.61
C ALA A 83 -2.44 11.24 6.77
N ARG A 84 -3.56 11.15 7.51
CA ARG A 84 -4.40 12.32 7.81
C ARG A 84 -3.74 13.27 8.82
N LEU A 85 -3.05 12.72 9.81
CA LEU A 85 -2.33 13.50 10.82
C LEU A 85 -1.16 14.25 10.18
N GLU A 86 -0.35 13.57 9.37
CA GLU A 86 0.72 14.21 8.61
C GLU A 86 0.19 15.35 7.72
N ALA A 87 -0.86 15.08 6.93
CA ALA A 87 -1.46 16.11 6.08
C ALA A 87 -2.05 17.30 6.87
N ARG A 88 -2.43 17.11 8.13
CA ARG A 88 -2.87 18.21 9.02
C ARG A 88 -1.68 18.98 9.56
N SER A 89 -0.62 18.30 9.99
CA SER A 89 0.61 18.92 10.49
C SER A 89 1.24 19.81 9.42
N TRP A 90 1.34 19.31 8.17
CA TRP A 90 1.83 20.10 7.04
C TRP A 90 0.97 21.34 6.77
N ARG A 91 -0.36 21.22 6.81
CA ARG A 91 -1.25 22.37 6.63
C ARG A 91 -1.12 23.39 7.76
N GLY A 92 -0.92 22.94 8.99
CA GLY A 92 -0.66 23.82 10.14
C GLY A 92 0.66 24.57 10.00
N LEU A 93 1.72 23.88 9.56
CA LEU A 93 3.03 24.47 9.27
C LEU A 93 2.97 25.49 8.12
N VAL A 94 2.28 25.14 7.03
CA VAL A 94 2.08 26.05 5.88
C VAL A 94 1.21 27.25 6.24
N ALA A 95 0.18 27.08 7.09
CA ALA A 95 -0.63 28.18 7.58
C ALA A 95 0.15 29.11 8.53
N GLY A 96 1.12 28.56 9.30
CA GLY A 96 2.05 29.34 10.11
C GLY A 96 3.21 29.96 9.32
N ALA A 97 3.55 29.37 8.17
CA ALA A 97 4.62 29.79 7.27
C ALA A 97 4.11 30.49 6.01
N ALA A 98 2.98 31.16 6.06
CA ALA A 98 2.38 31.88 4.92
C ALA A 98 3.25 33.04 4.38
N ALA A 99 4.57 32.98 4.53
CA ALA A 99 5.53 33.94 4.02
C ALA A 99 6.61 33.37 3.10
N ASP A 100 6.81 32.05 3.00
CA ASP A 100 7.86 31.54 2.07
C ASP A 100 7.61 30.15 1.51
N ARG A 101 7.44 30.15 0.18
CA ARG A 101 7.72 29.10 -0.82
C ARG A 101 7.14 27.70 -0.69
N ALA A 102 6.42 27.41 -1.78
CA ALA A 102 6.14 26.09 -2.35
C ALA A 102 7.18 25.02 -1.97
N ALA A 103 6.71 23.96 -1.37
CA ALA A 103 7.54 22.83 -1.01
C ALA A 103 7.14 21.59 -1.74
N GLU A 104 8.09 21.09 -2.43
CA GLU A 104 8.33 19.71 -2.77
C GLU A 104 8.41 18.84 -1.52
N GLY A 105 7.95 17.62 -1.61
CA GLY A 105 8.39 16.62 -0.68
C GLY A 105 7.38 15.58 -0.28
N ALA A 106 7.11 14.59 -1.11
CA ALA A 106 6.73 13.28 -0.61
C ALA A 106 7.70 12.28 -1.19
N HIS A 107 8.49 11.78 -0.30
CA HIS A 107 9.76 11.12 -0.48
C HIS A 107 9.67 9.78 -1.12
N ASP A 108 10.51 9.73 -2.01
CA ASP A 108 11.32 8.71 -2.62
C ASP A 108 12.03 7.81 -1.63
N ALA A 109 11.76 6.53 -1.78
CA ALA A 109 12.65 5.48 -1.40
C ALA A 109 12.69 4.47 -2.53
N ILE A 110 13.37 4.84 -3.62
CA ILE A 110 13.90 3.87 -4.58
C ILE A 110 15.17 4.50 -5.18
N GLU A 111 16.29 4.16 -4.59
CA GLU A 111 17.59 4.34 -5.22
C GLU A 111 18.27 2.97 -5.31
N ALA A 112 18.37 2.43 -6.53
CA ALA A 112 19.32 1.37 -6.89
C ALA A 112 19.54 1.32 -8.41
N VAL A 113 20.63 1.79 -8.79
CA VAL A 113 21.61 1.65 -9.89
C VAL A 113 21.30 0.75 -11.08
N GLY A 114 21.35 1.38 -12.29
CA GLY A 114 22.01 0.91 -13.52
C GLY A 114 21.48 -0.36 -14.20
N VAL A 115 20.90 -0.17 -15.40
CA VAL A 115 20.28 -1.09 -16.40
C VAL A 115 18.75 -1.03 -16.43
N ARG A 116 18.11 0.05 -16.00
CA ARG A 116 16.66 0.06 -15.75
C ARG A 116 15.94 1.37 -16.06
N VAL A 117 16.41 2.16 -16.99
CA VAL A 117 15.76 3.45 -17.29
C VAL A 117 14.28 3.24 -17.63
N ASP A 118 13.96 2.20 -18.41
CA ASP A 118 12.58 1.91 -18.81
C ASP A 118 11.76 1.32 -17.64
N ALA A 119 12.36 0.44 -16.84
CA ALA A 119 11.69 -0.14 -15.68
C ALA A 119 11.46 0.91 -14.55
N GLU A 120 12.39 1.84 -14.36
CA GLU A 120 12.23 2.94 -13.40
C GLU A 120 11.15 3.93 -13.86
N VAL A 121 11.12 4.28 -15.14
CA VAL A 121 10.08 5.13 -15.70
C VAL A 121 8.70 4.49 -15.55
N ALA A 122 8.59 3.20 -15.88
CA ALA A 122 7.35 2.43 -15.69
C ALA A 122 6.94 2.37 -14.20
N MET A 123 7.90 2.19 -13.29
CA MET A 123 7.66 2.13 -11.85
C MET A 123 7.20 3.50 -11.30
N ARG A 124 7.83 4.60 -11.72
CA ARG A 124 7.40 5.97 -11.36
C ARG A 124 5.99 6.28 -11.87
N ARG A 125 5.66 5.85 -13.09
CA ARG A 125 4.30 5.97 -13.66
C ARG A 125 3.28 5.20 -12.82
N LEU A 126 3.56 3.93 -12.48
CA LEU A 126 2.70 3.12 -11.62
C LEU A 126 2.52 3.75 -10.22
N ALA A 127 3.59 4.22 -9.61
CA ALA A 127 3.54 4.92 -8.32
C ALA A 127 2.66 6.18 -8.40
N SER A 128 2.78 6.98 -9.48
CA SER A 128 1.95 8.16 -9.67
C SER A 128 0.47 7.82 -9.87
N VAL A 129 0.15 6.72 -10.55
CA VAL A 129 -1.22 6.24 -10.70
C VAL A 129 -1.80 5.75 -9.37
N LEU A 130 -1.01 5.00 -8.60
CA LEU A 130 -1.40 4.57 -7.26
C LEU A 130 -1.67 5.76 -6.33
N LYS A 131 -0.82 6.79 -6.39
CA LYS A 131 -0.98 8.02 -5.59
C LYS A 131 -2.29 8.76 -5.92
N ARG A 132 -2.66 8.83 -7.22
CA ARG A 132 -3.89 9.48 -7.70
C ARG A 132 -5.13 8.60 -7.64
N MET A 133 -4.97 7.30 -7.35
CA MET A 133 -6.09 6.38 -7.25
C MET A 133 -6.97 6.71 -6.03
N PRO A 134 -8.32 6.61 -6.12
CA PRO A 134 -9.18 6.72 -4.95
C PRO A 134 -8.73 5.76 -3.85
N ALA A 135 -8.63 6.25 -2.61
CA ALA A 135 -8.10 5.48 -1.49
C ALA A 135 -8.76 4.10 -1.33
N ARG A 136 -10.10 4.05 -1.52
CA ARG A 136 -10.88 2.81 -1.43
C ARG A 136 -10.48 1.74 -2.47
N ASP A 137 -10.13 2.16 -3.69
CA ASP A 137 -9.73 1.26 -4.77
C ASP A 137 -8.26 0.83 -4.56
N ARG A 138 -7.41 1.78 -4.14
CA ARG A 138 -6.01 1.53 -3.78
C ARG A 138 -5.88 0.58 -2.60
N ASP A 139 -6.66 0.76 -1.52
CA ASP A 139 -6.60 -0.15 -0.37
C ASP A 139 -6.98 -1.58 -0.75
N ALA A 140 -8.03 -1.77 -1.54
CA ALA A 140 -8.42 -3.09 -2.01
C ALA A 140 -7.31 -3.73 -2.86
N LEU A 141 -6.68 -2.96 -3.75
CA LEU A 141 -5.58 -3.43 -4.57
C LEU A 141 -4.36 -3.83 -3.75
N LEU A 142 -3.96 -2.99 -2.77
CA LEU A 142 -2.75 -3.24 -1.98
C LEU A 142 -2.93 -4.38 -0.98
N LEU A 143 -4.12 -4.55 -0.41
CA LEU A 143 -4.45 -5.71 0.42
C LEU A 143 -4.38 -7.01 -0.40
N TYR A 144 -4.91 -7.01 -1.61
CA TYR A 144 -4.84 -8.15 -2.50
C TYR A 144 -3.40 -8.47 -2.95
N ALA A 145 -2.64 -7.43 -3.36
CA ALA A 145 -1.32 -7.62 -3.96
C ALA A 145 -0.18 -7.79 -2.94
N TRP A 146 -0.28 -7.15 -1.76
CA TRP A 146 0.79 -7.13 -0.75
C TRP A 146 0.42 -7.83 0.55
N GLY A 147 -0.89 -7.94 0.84
CA GLY A 147 -1.39 -8.66 2.01
C GLY A 147 -1.59 -10.15 1.77
N ASP A 148 -1.42 -10.60 0.53
CA ASP A 148 -1.70 -11.99 0.12
C ASP A 148 -3.09 -12.47 0.60
N LEU A 149 -4.07 -11.58 0.49
CA LEU A 149 -5.46 -11.86 0.82
C LEU A 149 -6.24 -12.18 -0.46
N ASP A 150 -7.10 -13.17 -0.40
CA ASP A 150 -8.09 -13.40 -1.44
C ASP A 150 -9.21 -12.35 -1.42
N TYR A 151 -10.18 -12.45 -2.29
CA TYR A 151 -11.28 -11.46 -2.37
C TYR A 151 -12.13 -11.43 -1.10
N GLU A 152 -12.30 -12.57 -0.44
CA GLU A 152 -13.05 -12.66 0.79
C GLU A 152 -12.27 -12.05 1.96
N GLY A 153 -10.98 -12.33 2.07
CA GLY A 153 -10.09 -11.71 3.06
C GLY A 153 -10.00 -10.19 2.90
N VAL A 154 -9.91 -9.69 1.66
CA VAL A 154 -9.97 -8.24 1.39
C VAL A 154 -11.33 -7.64 1.78
N ALA A 155 -12.44 -8.36 1.50
CA ALA A 155 -13.79 -7.92 1.88
C ALA A 155 -13.91 -7.81 3.40
N GLN A 156 -13.41 -8.79 4.12
CA GLN A 156 -13.36 -8.81 5.57
C GLN A 156 -12.47 -7.68 6.12
N ALA A 157 -11.24 -7.53 5.62
CA ALA A 157 -10.31 -6.50 6.07
C ALA A 157 -10.87 -5.08 5.89
N LEU A 158 -11.64 -4.86 4.82
CA LEU A 158 -12.25 -3.55 4.53
C LEU A 158 -13.66 -3.37 5.06
N GLY A 159 -14.29 -4.41 5.61
CA GLY A 159 -15.68 -4.38 6.09
C GLY A 159 -16.68 -4.08 4.98
N VAL A 160 -16.50 -4.65 3.77
CA VAL A 160 -17.36 -4.42 2.60
C VAL A 160 -17.77 -5.73 1.93
N PRO A 161 -18.89 -5.76 1.20
CA PRO A 161 -19.27 -6.95 0.44
C PRO A 161 -18.23 -7.35 -0.61
N ILE A 162 -18.06 -8.64 -0.88
CA ILE A 162 -17.11 -9.19 -1.87
C ILE A 162 -17.34 -8.63 -3.28
N GLY A 163 -18.59 -8.35 -3.67
CA GLY A 163 -18.93 -7.69 -4.94
C GLY A 163 -18.33 -6.27 -5.04
N THR A 164 -18.24 -5.56 -3.90
CA THR A 164 -17.58 -4.26 -3.82
C THR A 164 -16.06 -4.40 -4.02
N VAL A 165 -15.44 -5.44 -3.46
CA VAL A 165 -14.01 -5.72 -3.68
C VAL A 165 -13.74 -5.99 -5.16
N ARG A 166 -14.53 -6.85 -5.81
CA ARG A 166 -14.40 -7.15 -7.25
C ARG A 166 -14.46 -5.89 -8.09
N SER A 167 -15.43 -5.01 -7.84
CA SER A 167 -15.57 -3.75 -8.58
C SER A 167 -14.41 -2.78 -8.33
N ARG A 168 -13.91 -2.67 -7.07
CA ARG A 168 -12.75 -1.84 -6.73
C ARG A 168 -11.48 -2.35 -7.42
N LEU A 169 -11.22 -3.64 -7.36
CA LEU A 169 -10.06 -4.27 -8.01
C LEU A 169 -10.11 -4.12 -9.53
N ASN A 170 -11.29 -4.25 -10.14
CA ASN A 170 -11.44 -4.06 -11.58
C ASN A 170 -11.08 -2.62 -11.98
N ARG A 171 -11.63 -1.60 -11.29
CA ARG A 171 -11.29 -0.19 -11.54
C ARG A 171 -9.80 0.09 -11.33
N ALA A 172 -9.21 -0.46 -10.28
CA ALA A 172 -7.79 -0.30 -10.00
C ALA A 172 -6.92 -0.88 -11.13
N ARG A 173 -7.22 -2.12 -11.56
CA ARG A 173 -6.52 -2.79 -12.66
C ARG A 173 -6.66 -2.06 -13.99
N GLN A 174 -7.85 -1.53 -14.31
CA GLN A 174 -8.06 -0.73 -15.52
C GLN A 174 -7.15 0.51 -15.53
N LYS A 175 -7.06 1.24 -14.40
CA LYS A 175 -6.18 2.41 -14.30
C LYS A 175 -4.71 2.06 -14.45
N LEU A 176 -4.26 0.95 -13.87
CA LEU A 176 -2.87 0.49 -14.02
C LEU A 176 -2.56 0.06 -15.46
N ARG A 177 -3.47 -0.69 -16.11
CA ARG A 177 -3.30 -1.08 -17.52
C ARG A 177 -3.23 0.12 -18.44
N ALA A 178 -4.11 1.12 -18.25
CA ALA A 178 -4.07 2.35 -19.04
C ALA A 178 -2.74 3.09 -18.88
N ALA A 179 -2.17 3.12 -17.68
CA ALA A 179 -0.88 3.76 -17.43
C ALA A 179 0.30 3.04 -18.12
N VAL A 180 0.26 1.72 -18.14
CA VAL A 180 1.27 0.91 -18.85
C VAL A 180 1.14 1.09 -20.37
N ALA A 181 -0.07 1.02 -20.90
CA ALA A 181 -0.32 1.19 -22.34
C ALA A 181 0.08 2.59 -22.85
N SER A 182 -0.19 3.65 -22.08
CA SER A 182 0.24 5.01 -22.42
C SER A 182 1.76 5.16 -22.40
N GLY A 183 2.47 4.38 -21.59
CA GLY A 183 3.92 4.33 -21.56
C GLY A 183 4.51 3.73 -22.82
N SER A 184 4.01 2.58 -23.22
CA SER A 184 4.48 1.89 -24.42
C SER A 184 4.21 2.67 -25.71
N ALA A 185 3.10 3.39 -25.79
CA ALA A 185 2.80 4.24 -26.95
C ALA A 185 3.78 5.44 -27.10
N GLN A 186 4.19 6.02 -25.98
CA GLN A 186 5.10 7.16 -25.95
C GLN A 186 6.56 6.76 -26.28
N GLU A 187 6.95 5.53 -25.96
CA GLU A 187 8.26 4.97 -26.29
C GLU A 187 8.36 4.68 -27.80
N LEU A 188 7.28 4.23 -28.44
CA LEU A 188 7.22 4.01 -29.89
C LEU A 188 7.28 5.32 -30.71
N GLU A 189 6.72 6.41 -30.18
CA GLU A 189 6.75 7.73 -30.85
C GLU A 189 8.13 8.39 -30.76
N VAL A 190 8.88 8.18 -29.70
CA VAL A 190 10.25 8.72 -29.55
C VAL A 190 11.25 8.00 -30.45
N ASP A 191 11.07 6.70 -30.70
CA ASP A 191 11.94 5.90 -31.55
C ASP A 191 11.73 6.22 -33.05
N HIS A 192 10.55 6.65 -33.46
CA HIS A 192 10.28 7.07 -34.85
C HIS A 192 10.72 8.50 -35.15
N GLY A 193 11.09 9.30 -34.18
CA GLY A 193 11.60 10.69 -34.37
C GLY A 193 13.09 10.78 -34.63
N ARG A 194 13.83 9.68 -34.70
CA ARG A 194 15.30 9.66 -34.84
C ARG A 194 15.80 9.21 -36.22
N PHE A 195 14.95 9.15 -37.23
CA PHE A 195 15.40 8.93 -38.59
C PHE A 195 15.39 10.26 -39.35
N ASP A 196 16.50 10.96 -39.32
CA ASP A 196 16.78 12.12 -40.21
C ASP A 196 17.46 11.61 -41.49
N PRO A 197 16.78 11.58 -42.64
CA PRO A 197 17.37 11.18 -43.90
C PRO A 197 17.81 12.39 -44.68
N LEU A 198 18.78 13.16 -44.18
CA LEU A 198 19.40 14.21 -45.01
C LEU A 198 20.89 14.32 -44.73
N ALA A 199 21.66 13.55 -45.50
CA ALA A 199 23.00 14.00 -45.94
C ALA A 199 23.49 13.12 -47.06
N HIS A 200 22.91 13.26 -48.25
CA HIS A 200 23.63 12.97 -49.51
C HIS A 200 23.02 13.82 -50.62
N SER A 201 23.57 15.00 -50.80
CA SER A 201 23.64 15.68 -52.09
C SER A 201 24.66 16.79 -52.01
N ALA A 202 25.77 16.57 -52.65
CA ALA A 202 26.46 17.51 -53.56
C ALA A 202 27.92 17.17 -53.67
N GLN A 203 28.25 16.70 -54.86
CA GLN A 203 29.47 16.91 -55.61
C GLN A 203 30.82 16.53 -55.00
#